data_f66b8f8e3503c1793ef8ca4a23770dac
#
_entry.id   f66b8f8e3503c1793ef8ca4a23770dac
#
_cell.length_a   1.000
_cell.length_b   1.000
_cell.length_c   1.000
_cell.angle_alpha   90.00
_cell.angle_beta   90.00
_cell.angle_gamma   90.00
#
_symmetry.space_group_name_H-M   'P 1'
#
loop_
_entity.id
_entity.type
_entity.pdbx_description
1 polymer ?
#
loop_
_entity_poly.entity_id
_entity_poly.type
_entity_poly.pdbx_seq_one_letter_code
_entity_poly.pdbx_strand_id
1 'polypeptide(L)'
;GAINSLVDDSNSVNEGQGVVIDGYFGDWSDIEKQFDVISSAESEHVDLEQYAAVNQDEDTFMYMSVDGNVLNGIAIPAYDAKSMPDLKTGSTGDTEPAVGVSNQESVPLPVISSEDTIYVLIDTDNDFLTGYSSIGMPIGAEKMVEIKGHYGIITQRVIKEWTGSETGDWEWSTGEIIDAAASGSEIELEVVDGDFWIHIVGWNGDEDSSLSFSPINDLPRYISTS
;
A
#
# COMPACT_ATOMS: atom_id res chain seq x y z
N GLY A 1 39.82 -45.06 4.36
CA GLY A 1 39.06 -44.03 4.99
C GLY A 1 38.42 -43.16 3.94
N ALA A 2 37.10 -43.31 3.72
CA ALA A 2 36.33 -42.44 2.82
C ALA A 2 35.82 -41.26 3.63
N ILE A 3 36.19 -40.05 3.23
CA ILE A 3 35.62 -38.82 3.74
C ILE A 3 34.37 -38.49 2.89
N ASN A 4 33.21 -38.69 3.51
CA ASN A 4 31.96 -38.18 2.97
C ASN A 4 31.97 -36.65 3.08
N SER A 5 32.08 -35.98 1.93
CA SER A 5 31.79 -34.58 1.78
C SER A 5 30.27 -34.43 1.77
N LEU A 6 29.70 -33.93 2.86
CA LEU A 6 28.35 -33.43 2.91
C LEU A 6 28.34 -32.13 2.07
N VAL A 7 27.87 -32.23 0.86
CA VAL A 7 27.41 -31.07 0.09
C VAL A 7 26.05 -30.69 0.67
N ASP A 8 26.03 -29.57 1.35
CA ASP A 8 24.78 -28.94 1.81
C ASP A 8 24.08 -28.36 0.56
N ASP A 9 23.15 -29.15 0.01
CA ASP A 9 22.30 -28.77 -1.11
C ASP A 9 21.05 -28.06 -0.57
N SER A 10 21.25 -26.93 0.12
CA SER A 10 20.17 -26.05 0.53
C SER A 10 19.87 -24.93 -0.48
N ASN A 11 20.13 -25.19 -1.76
CA ASN A 11 19.69 -24.34 -2.84
C ASN A 11 18.59 -25.08 -3.64
N SER A 12 17.49 -25.41 -2.96
CA SER A 12 16.27 -25.80 -3.67
C SER A 12 15.68 -24.54 -4.29
N VAL A 13 16.08 -24.25 -5.52
CA VAL A 13 15.30 -23.38 -6.40
C VAL A 13 13.91 -23.99 -6.45
N ASN A 14 12.89 -23.30 -5.96
CA ASN A 14 11.48 -23.72 -6.07
C ASN A 14 11.10 -23.65 -7.56
N GLU A 15 11.51 -24.64 -8.33
CA GLU A 15 11.09 -24.78 -9.71
C GLU A 15 9.61 -25.18 -9.75
N GLY A 16 8.74 -24.24 -10.07
CA GLY A 16 7.34 -24.50 -10.39
C GLY A 16 6.28 -24.09 -9.37
N GLN A 17 6.63 -23.35 -8.35
CA GLN A 17 5.65 -22.73 -7.47
C GLN A 17 5.28 -21.36 -8.05
N GLY A 18 3.98 -21.10 -8.25
CA GLY A 18 3.50 -19.77 -8.66
C GLY A 18 3.73 -18.72 -7.59
N VAL A 19 3.27 -17.49 -7.83
CA VAL A 19 3.31 -16.40 -6.87
C VAL A 19 2.47 -16.74 -5.63
N VAL A 20 3.02 -16.46 -4.46
CA VAL A 20 2.37 -16.61 -3.15
C VAL A 20 2.59 -15.35 -2.34
N ILE A 21 1.55 -14.79 -1.75
CA ILE A 21 1.64 -13.59 -0.91
C ILE A 21 2.16 -13.98 0.48
N ASP A 22 3.45 -13.92 0.69
CA ASP A 22 4.08 -14.34 1.96
C ASP A 22 5.19 -13.38 2.47
N GLY A 23 5.50 -12.33 1.71
CA GLY A 23 6.54 -11.35 2.02
C GLY A 23 7.94 -11.83 1.62
N TYR A 24 8.03 -12.91 0.86
CA TYR A 24 9.25 -13.38 0.23
C TYR A 24 9.14 -13.24 -1.29
N PHE A 25 9.73 -12.23 -1.85
CA PHE A 25 9.58 -11.80 -3.24
C PHE A 25 10.41 -12.61 -4.26
N GLY A 26 10.97 -13.73 -3.84
CA GLY A 26 11.80 -14.59 -4.71
C GLY A 26 11.03 -15.21 -5.89
N ASP A 27 9.73 -15.45 -5.73
CA ASP A 27 8.85 -15.94 -6.77
C ASP A 27 8.55 -14.91 -7.87
N TRP A 28 8.81 -13.62 -7.59
CA TRP A 28 8.76 -12.54 -8.57
C TRP A 28 10.05 -12.37 -9.39
N SER A 29 11.13 -13.09 -9.06
CA SER A 29 12.44 -12.90 -9.68
C SER A 29 12.46 -13.13 -11.19
N ASP A 30 11.68 -14.10 -11.69
CA ASP A 30 11.62 -14.48 -13.11
C ASP A 30 10.49 -13.77 -13.87
N ILE A 31 9.69 -12.94 -13.17
CA ILE A 31 8.60 -12.17 -13.76
C ILE A 31 9.16 -10.85 -14.28
N GLU A 32 8.90 -10.56 -15.56
CA GLU A 32 9.27 -9.28 -16.17
C GLU A 32 8.55 -8.12 -15.47
N LYS A 33 9.32 -7.13 -15.03
CA LYS A 33 8.81 -5.94 -14.36
C LYS A 33 8.90 -4.73 -15.29
N GLN A 34 7.90 -3.87 -15.19
CA GLN A 34 8.00 -2.53 -15.76
C GLN A 34 8.74 -1.63 -14.79
N PHE A 35 9.52 -0.69 -15.34
CA PHE A 35 10.22 0.31 -14.56
C PHE A 35 9.44 1.61 -14.61
N ASP A 36 9.38 2.31 -13.49
CA ASP A 36 8.91 3.69 -13.53
C ASP A 36 9.93 4.55 -14.27
N VAL A 37 9.44 5.34 -15.21
CA VAL A 37 10.27 6.22 -16.07
C VAL A 37 10.04 7.69 -15.78
N ILE A 38 9.10 8.01 -14.90
CA ILE A 38 8.67 9.38 -14.59
C ILE A 38 8.57 9.51 -13.07
N SER A 39 9.70 9.53 -12.38
CA SER A 39 9.69 9.85 -10.97
C SER A 39 9.24 11.30 -10.77
N SER A 40 8.15 11.48 -10.02
CA SER A 40 7.64 12.79 -9.57
C SER A 40 7.84 12.99 -8.08
N ALA A 41 8.22 11.94 -7.35
CA ALA A 41 8.41 11.94 -5.91
C ALA A 41 9.69 12.68 -5.50
N GLU A 42 9.62 13.41 -4.39
CA GLU A 42 10.79 13.97 -3.70
C GLU A 42 11.37 12.98 -2.68
N SER A 43 10.55 12.06 -2.19
CA SER A 43 10.91 11.05 -1.20
C SER A 43 11.11 9.69 -1.85
N GLU A 44 12.27 9.07 -1.62
CA GLU A 44 12.57 7.70 -2.04
C GLU A 44 11.55 6.66 -1.56
N HIS A 45 10.79 6.95 -0.49
CA HIS A 45 9.81 6.04 0.11
C HIS A 45 8.48 5.96 -0.65
N VAL A 46 8.22 6.91 -1.53
CA VAL A 46 7.05 6.92 -2.42
C VAL A 46 7.43 6.90 -3.90
N ASP A 47 8.73 6.98 -4.21
CA ASP A 47 9.29 6.92 -5.55
C ASP A 47 9.18 5.49 -6.09
N LEU A 48 8.20 5.26 -6.97
CA LEU A 48 7.91 3.96 -7.56
C LEU A 48 9.03 3.55 -8.49
N GLU A 49 9.64 2.38 -8.26
CA GLU A 49 10.77 1.88 -9.04
C GLU A 49 10.35 0.85 -10.08
N GLN A 50 9.64 -0.18 -9.64
CA GLN A 50 9.24 -1.30 -10.48
C GLN A 50 7.85 -1.80 -10.11
N TYR A 51 7.16 -2.36 -11.10
CA TYR A 51 5.86 -2.99 -10.89
C TYR A 51 5.56 -4.07 -11.92
N ALA A 52 4.76 -5.05 -11.54
CA ALA A 52 4.25 -6.11 -12.40
C ALA A 52 2.94 -6.67 -11.85
N ALA A 53 2.14 -7.24 -12.73
CA ALA A 53 1.00 -8.06 -12.33
C ALA A 53 0.97 -9.34 -13.15
N VAL A 54 0.45 -10.43 -12.56
CA VAL A 54 0.34 -11.73 -13.20
C VAL A 54 -1.02 -12.35 -12.93
N ASN A 55 -1.58 -12.97 -13.96
CA ASN A 55 -2.74 -13.87 -13.81
C ASN A 55 -2.23 -15.28 -13.56
N GLN A 56 -2.67 -15.89 -12.50
CA GLN A 56 -2.34 -17.24 -12.11
C GLN A 56 -3.62 -18.00 -11.74
N ASP A 57 -4.00 -18.95 -12.57
CA ASP A 57 -5.28 -19.66 -12.47
C ASP A 57 -6.48 -18.68 -12.49
N GLU A 58 -7.23 -18.55 -11.41
CA GLU A 58 -8.37 -17.61 -11.28
C GLU A 58 -8.01 -16.32 -10.53
N ASP A 59 -6.77 -16.22 -10.01
CA ASP A 59 -6.30 -15.13 -9.17
C ASP A 59 -5.36 -14.22 -9.96
N THR A 60 -5.31 -12.96 -9.53
CA THR A 60 -4.37 -11.96 -10.05
C THR A 60 -3.54 -11.42 -8.90
N PHE A 61 -2.23 -11.41 -9.09
CA PHE A 61 -1.28 -10.90 -8.10
C PHE A 61 -0.50 -9.73 -8.67
N MET A 62 -0.12 -8.82 -7.80
CA MET A 62 0.65 -7.63 -8.14
C MET A 62 1.86 -7.50 -7.23
N TYR A 63 2.94 -7.02 -7.81
CA TYR A 63 4.19 -6.64 -7.17
C TYR A 63 4.50 -5.18 -7.48
N MET A 64 5.07 -4.47 -6.51
CA MET A 64 5.72 -3.18 -6.74
C MET A 64 6.87 -2.96 -5.76
N SER A 65 7.82 -2.14 -6.16
CA SER A 65 8.89 -1.64 -5.29
C SER A 65 9.02 -0.13 -5.39
N VAL A 66 9.50 0.47 -4.30
CA VAL A 66 9.92 1.87 -4.23
C VAL A 66 11.44 1.95 -4.03
N ASP A 67 12.05 3.10 -4.31
CA ASP A 67 13.52 3.26 -4.16
C ASP A 67 13.96 3.15 -2.69
N GLY A 68 13.12 3.61 -1.75
CA GLY A 68 13.37 3.52 -0.30
C GLY A 68 12.66 2.36 0.39
N ASN A 69 11.93 2.64 1.46
CA ASN A 69 11.12 1.65 2.18
C ASN A 69 9.63 1.92 1.92
N VAL A 70 8.91 0.89 1.48
CA VAL A 70 7.48 0.98 1.24
C VAL A 70 6.71 1.19 2.55
N LEU A 71 5.62 1.98 2.50
CA LEU A 71 4.79 2.29 3.66
C LEU A 71 5.59 2.85 4.85
N ASN A 72 6.48 3.78 4.57
CA ASN A 72 7.38 4.40 5.55
C ASN A 72 6.74 5.59 6.28
N GLY A 73 5.43 5.68 6.32
CA GLY A 73 4.70 6.66 7.12
C GLY A 73 5.07 6.61 8.59
N ILE A 74 4.66 7.61 9.34
CA ILE A 74 4.93 7.71 10.78
C ILE A 74 3.62 7.69 11.57
N ALA A 75 3.61 6.97 12.71
CA ALA A 75 2.52 7.08 13.67
C ALA A 75 2.78 8.30 14.58
N ILE A 76 1.87 9.27 14.56
CA ILE A 76 1.91 10.38 15.50
C ILE A 76 1.14 9.95 16.75
N PRO A 77 1.78 9.90 17.94
CA PRO A 77 1.08 9.56 19.17
C PRO A 77 -0.06 10.54 19.44
N ALA A 78 -1.16 10.04 20.00
CA ALA A 78 -2.22 10.90 20.50
C ALA A 78 -1.63 11.88 21.53
N TYR A 79 -1.82 13.15 21.29
CA TYR A 79 -1.38 14.19 22.22
C TYR A 79 -2.40 14.28 23.37
N ASP A 80 -1.95 14.00 24.61
CA ASP A 80 -2.81 14.19 25.77
C ASP A 80 -2.84 15.70 26.11
N ALA A 81 -4.01 16.33 25.90
CA ALA A 81 -4.21 17.76 26.18
C ALA A 81 -3.94 18.14 27.64
N LYS A 82 -3.85 17.19 28.55
CA LYS A 82 -3.49 17.42 29.95
C LYS A 82 -2.01 17.78 30.16
N SER A 83 -1.16 17.55 29.20
CA SER A 83 0.28 17.82 29.30
C SER A 83 0.70 19.21 28.79
N MET A 84 -0.22 20.06 28.36
CA MET A 84 0.11 21.45 28.10
C MET A 84 0.29 22.19 29.43
N PRO A 85 1.48 22.76 29.70
CA PRO A 85 1.62 23.68 30.83
C PRO A 85 0.65 24.86 30.60
N ASP A 86 -0.17 25.17 31.61
CA ASP A 86 -0.98 26.37 31.60
C ASP A 86 -0.09 27.58 31.30
N LEU A 87 -0.26 28.16 30.13
CA LEU A 87 0.26 29.51 29.86
C LEU A 87 -0.53 30.45 30.75
N LYS A 88 -0.02 30.65 31.97
CA LYS A 88 -0.48 31.71 32.85
C LYS A 88 -0.19 33.05 32.17
N THR A 89 -1.17 33.57 31.46
CA THR A 89 -1.24 34.99 31.20
C THR A 89 -1.31 35.68 32.56
N GLY A 90 -0.21 36.36 32.93
CA GLY A 90 -0.17 37.12 34.16
C GLY A 90 -1.28 38.14 34.17
N SER A 91 -2.23 37.96 35.05
CA SER A 91 -3.14 39.00 35.54
C SER A 91 -2.94 39.04 37.05
N THR A 92 -2.40 40.11 37.53
CA THR A 92 -2.36 40.51 38.93
C THR A 92 -3.79 40.80 39.37
N GLY A 93 -4.28 40.04 40.34
CA GLY A 93 -5.57 40.36 41.01
C GLY A 93 -5.96 39.23 41.94
N ASP A 94 -5.88 39.51 43.25
CA ASP A 94 -6.37 38.72 44.35
C ASP A 94 -7.76 38.13 44.08
N THR A 95 -7.95 36.84 44.38
CA THR A 95 -9.07 36.35 45.21
C THR A 95 -9.22 34.84 45.13
N GLU A 96 -9.17 34.19 46.30
CA GLU A 96 -9.78 32.94 46.76
C GLU A 96 -9.71 31.63 45.92
N PRO A 97 -9.43 30.50 46.58
CA PRO A 97 -9.38 29.20 45.88
C PRO A 97 -10.79 28.68 45.65
N ALA A 98 -11.26 28.73 44.44
CA ALA A 98 -12.41 27.98 44.03
C ALA A 98 -12.01 26.47 43.92
N VAL A 99 -12.41 25.69 44.91
CA VAL A 99 -12.43 24.22 44.83
C VAL A 99 -13.52 23.84 43.82
N GLY A 100 -13.13 23.67 42.59
CA GLY A 100 -13.93 23.12 41.54
C GLY A 100 -13.14 22.00 40.88
N VAL A 101 -13.21 20.80 41.45
CA VAL A 101 -12.77 19.59 40.75
C VAL A 101 -13.81 19.32 39.66
N SER A 102 -13.65 19.92 38.52
CA SER A 102 -14.36 19.47 37.34
C SER A 102 -13.65 18.21 36.87
N ASN A 103 -14.26 17.05 37.10
CA ASN A 103 -13.97 15.83 36.37
C ASN A 103 -14.39 16.05 34.90
N GLN A 104 -13.61 16.86 34.17
CA GLN A 104 -13.68 16.81 32.72
C GLN A 104 -13.01 15.51 32.32
N GLU A 105 -13.81 14.52 31.95
CA GLU A 105 -13.34 13.40 31.16
C GLU A 105 -12.60 14.00 29.97
N SER A 106 -11.30 13.78 29.92
CA SER A 106 -10.49 14.20 28.78
C SER A 106 -10.98 13.44 27.57
N VAL A 107 -11.63 14.12 26.63
CA VAL A 107 -11.94 13.55 25.34
C VAL A 107 -10.62 13.19 24.67
N PRO A 108 -10.35 11.92 24.36
CA PRO A 108 -9.12 11.56 23.69
C PRO A 108 -9.07 12.30 22.36
N LEU A 109 -7.99 13.06 22.13
CA LEU A 109 -7.76 13.62 20.81
C LEU A 109 -7.56 12.48 19.81
N PRO A 110 -8.13 12.58 18.60
CA PRO A 110 -7.94 11.55 17.60
C PRO A 110 -6.45 11.38 17.32
N VAL A 111 -6.00 10.13 17.26
CA VAL A 111 -4.65 9.81 16.80
C VAL A 111 -4.58 10.19 15.34
N ILE A 112 -3.75 11.18 15.01
CA ILE A 112 -3.44 11.49 13.62
C ILE A 112 -2.34 10.51 13.22
N SER A 113 -2.72 9.43 12.56
CA SER A 113 -1.75 8.57 11.90
C SER A 113 -1.39 9.21 10.57
N SER A 114 -0.09 9.42 10.35
CA SER A 114 0.44 9.88 9.08
C SER A 114 0.94 8.65 8.33
N GLU A 115 0.00 7.95 7.68
CA GLU A 115 0.26 6.74 6.93
C GLU A 115 0.54 7.07 5.47
N ASP A 116 1.45 6.33 4.87
CA ASP A 116 1.53 6.26 3.42
C ASP A 116 0.35 5.43 2.91
N THR A 117 -0.15 5.79 1.74
CA THR A 117 -1.27 5.10 1.10
C THR A 117 -0.88 4.71 -0.32
N ILE A 118 -1.12 3.45 -0.66
CA ILE A 118 -1.01 2.94 -2.02
C ILE A 118 -2.42 2.69 -2.53
N TYR A 119 -2.75 3.33 -3.63
CA TYR A 119 -3.95 3.07 -4.40
C TYR A 119 -3.58 2.27 -5.65
N VAL A 120 -4.25 1.14 -5.87
CA VAL A 120 -4.23 0.46 -7.15
C VAL A 120 -5.63 0.59 -7.74
N LEU A 121 -5.77 1.45 -8.73
CA LEU A 121 -7.00 1.65 -9.46
C LEU A 121 -7.08 0.63 -10.58
N ILE A 122 -8.26 0.02 -10.78
CA ILE A 122 -8.45 -1.17 -11.62
C ILE A 122 -9.62 -0.91 -12.55
N ASP A 123 -9.33 -0.88 -13.84
CA ASP A 123 -10.29 -0.87 -14.93
C ASP A 123 -10.60 -2.32 -15.31
N THR A 124 -11.78 -2.79 -14.92
CA THR A 124 -12.17 -4.22 -15.08
C THR A 124 -12.88 -4.52 -16.38
N ASP A 125 -13.36 -3.51 -17.10
CA ASP A 125 -14.10 -3.66 -18.35
C ASP A 125 -13.37 -3.06 -19.57
N ASN A 126 -12.20 -2.46 -19.33
CA ASN A 126 -11.35 -1.83 -20.33
C ASN A 126 -12.09 -0.72 -21.13
N ASP A 127 -12.97 -0.01 -20.41
CA ASP A 127 -13.69 1.16 -20.93
C ASP A 127 -13.35 2.41 -20.11
N PHE A 128 -12.43 3.21 -20.58
CA PHE A 128 -12.02 4.48 -19.97
C PHE A 128 -13.18 5.42 -19.59
N LEU A 129 -14.36 5.24 -20.17
CA LEU A 129 -15.52 6.11 -19.94
C LEU A 129 -16.39 5.66 -18.77
N THR A 130 -16.14 4.48 -18.22
CA THR A 130 -16.85 3.94 -17.05
C THR A 130 -16.00 4.07 -15.78
N GLY A 131 -16.60 3.86 -14.61
CA GLY A 131 -15.89 3.90 -13.34
C GLY A 131 -15.43 5.30 -12.92
N TYR A 132 -14.57 5.34 -11.93
CA TYR A 132 -13.91 6.55 -11.46
C TYR A 132 -12.81 6.98 -12.41
N SER A 133 -12.81 8.24 -12.78
CA SER A 133 -11.72 8.86 -13.52
C SER A 133 -11.55 10.33 -13.13
N SER A 134 -10.32 10.80 -13.12
CA SER A 134 -9.97 12.20 -12.86
C SER A 134 -8.96 12.69 -13.87
N ILE A 135 -8.73 14.00 -13.88
CA ILE A 135 -7.79 14.62 -14.81
C ILE A 135 -6.39 14.02 -14.61
N GLY A 136 -5.84 13.46 -15.69
CA GLY A 136 -4.50 12.85 -15.68
C GLY A 136 -4.46 11.35 -15.41
N MET A 137 -5.60 10.73 -15.04
CA MET A 137 -5.68 9.28 -14.96
C MET A 137 -5.74 8.63 -16.34
N PRO A 138 -5.03 7.52 -16.55
CA PRO A 138 -5.00 6.82 -17.84
C PRO A 138 -6.13 5.79 -18.01
N ILE A 139 -6.91 5.50 -16.96
CA ILE A 139 -7.96 4.47 -16.93
C ILE A 139 -9.25 5.01 -16.29
N GLY A 140 -10.38 4.32 -16.52
CA GLY A 140 -11.61 4.43 -15.74
C GLY A 140 -11.70 3.25 -14.76
N ALA A 141 -11.85 3.48 -13.45
CA ALA A 141 -11.69 2.44 -12.46
C ALA A 141 -13.01 2.06 -11.78
N GLU A 142 -13.42 0.79 -11.91
CA GLU A 142 -14.57 0.22 -11.19
C GLU A 142 -14.15 -0.31 -9.82
N LYS A 143 -12.88 -0.67 -9.65
CA LYS A 143 -12.35 -1.18 -8.39
C LYS A 143 -11.07 -0.46 -7.99
N MET A 144 -10.79 -0.49 -6.69
CA MET A 144 -9.60 0.11 -6.12
C MET A 144 -9.10 -0.74 -4.96
N VAL A 145 -7.83 -1.11 -4.98
CA VAL A 145 -7.14 -1.57 -3.79
C VAL A 145 -6.59 -0.37 -3.04
N GLU A 146 -6.81 -0.34 -1.72
CA GLU A 146 -6.25 0.66 -0.81
C GLU A 146 -5.42 -0.04 0.26
N ILE A 147 -4.12 0.22 0.23
CA ILE A 147 -3.17 -0.24 1.25
C ILE A 147 -2.70 0.99 2.02
N LYS A 148 -2.75 0.92 3.35
CA LYS A 148 -2.18 1.96 4.23
C LYS A 148 -1.17 1.35 5.18
N GLY A 149 -0.19 2.15 5.56
CA GLY A 149 0.77 1.69 6.54
C GLY A 149 1.75 2.77 7.00
N HIS A 150 2.49 2.41 8.04
CA HIS A 150 3.56 3.20 8.60
C HIS A 150 4.65 2.28 9.15
N TYR A 151 5.88 2.75 9.16
CA TYR A 151 7.07 1.98 9.59
C TYR A 151 7.20 0.61 8.90
N GLY A 152 6.75 0.50 7.62
CA GLY A 152 6.75 -0.75 6.88
C GLY A 152 5.68 -1.76 7.30
N ILE A 153 4.74 -1.37 8.16
CA ILE A 153 3.65 -2.23 8.65
C ILE A 153 2.35 -1.86 7.96
N ILE A 154 1.73 -2.84 7.31
CA ILE A 154 0.40 -2.67 6.72
C ILE A 154 -0.64 -2.57 7.85
N THR A 155 -1.39 -1.46 7.87
CA THR A 155 -2.49 -1.21 8.81
C THR A 155 -3.86 -1.41 8.18
N GLN A 156 -3.95 -1.24 6.86
CA GLN A 156 -5.16 -1.47 6.07
C GLN A 156 -4.80 -2.11 4.74
N ARG A 157 -5.61 -3.07 4.28
CA ARG A 157 -5.51 -3.75 2.98
C ARG A 157 -6.90 -4.18 2.53
N VAL A 158 -7.48 -3.44 1.64
CA VAL A 158 -8.87 -3.68 1.17
C VAL A 158 -8.99 -3.43 -0.32
N ILE A 159 -9.88 -4.19 -0.95
CA ILE A 159 -10.39 -3.91 -2.29
C ILE A 159 -11.80 -3.31 -2.16
N LYS A 160 -12.06 -2.25 -2.91
CA LYS A 160 -13.31 -1.49 -2.88
C LYS A 160 -13.93 -1.46 -4.26
N GLU A 161 -15.26 -1.36 -4.32
CA GLU A 161 -16.00 -1.11 -5.55
C GLU A 161 -16.39 0.36 -5.64
N TRP A 162 -16.29 0.92 -6.81
CA TRP A 162 -16.79 2.26 -7.08
C TRP A 162 -18.31 2.30 -6.99
N THR A 163 -18.85 3.31 -6.30
CA THR A 163 -20.29 3.49 -6.05
C THR A 163 -20.78 4.85 -6.50
N GLY A 164 -19.91 5.65 -7.13
CA GLY A 164 -20.26 6.97 -7.62
C GLY A 164 -21.28 6.94 -8.75
N SER A 165 -21.94 8.05 -8.98
CA SER A 165 -22.93 8.22 -10.04
C SER A 165 -22.35 8.93 -11.28
N GLU A 166 -21.29 9.72 -11.09
CA GLU A 166 -20.56 10.41 -12.16
C GLU A 166 -19.08 10.07 -12.07
N THR A 167 -18.38 9.99 -13.18
CA THR A 167 -16.99 9.51 -13.26
C THR A 167 -16.00 10.21 -12.32
N GLY A 168 -16.26 11.47 -11.94
CA GLY A 168 -15.44 12.21 -10.98
C GLY A 168 -15.77 11.99 -9.51
N ASP A 169 -16.79 11.20 -9.18
CA ASP A 169 -17.22 10.98 -7.81
C ASP A 169 -16.25 10.03 -7.09
N TRP A 170 -15.52 10.52 -6.09
CA TRP A 170 -14.67 9.69 -5.22
C TRP A 170 -15.52 8.96 -4.19
N GLU A 171 -16.38 8.05 -4.65
CA GLU A 171 -17.29 7.27 -3.82
C GLU A 171 -16.99 5.77 -3.96
N TRP A 172 -16.59 5.14 -2.86
CA TRP A 172 -16.16 3.76 -2.81
C TRP A 172 -16.89 3.00 -1.71
N SER A 173 -17.09 1.70 -1.91
CA SER A 173 -17.60 0.80 -0.87
C SER A 173 -16.65 0.75 0.34
N THR A 174 -17.11 0.15 1.44
CA THR A 174 -16.26 -0.07 2.63
C THR A 174 -15.06 -0.99 2.35
N GLY A 175 -15.19 -1.86 1.37
CA GLY A 175 -14.15 -2.78 0.91
C GLY A 175 -14.14 -4.12 1.64
N GLU A 176 -13.47 -5.07 1.00
CA GLU A 176 -13.19 -6.42 1.50
C GLU A 176 -11.68 -6.56 1.73
N ILE A 177 -11.30 -7.35 2.75
CA ILE A 177 -9.89 -7.58 3.07
C ILE A 177 -9.28 -8.47 1.99
N ILE A 178 -8.10 -8.10 1.51
CA ILE A 178 -7.29 -8.87 0.56
C ILE A 178 -5.99 -9.34 1.22
N ASP A 179 -5.29 -10.26 0.58
CA ASP A 179 -3.94 -10.62 1.00
C ASP A 179 -2.92 -9.61 0.46
N ALA A 180 -2.00 -9.21 1.34
CA ALA A 180 -0.89 -8.33 1.01
C ALA A 180 0.24 -8.52 2.02
N ALA A 181 1.48 -8.44 1.56
CA ALA A 181 2.68 -8.50 2.38
C ALA A 181 3.71 -7.47 1.90
N ALA A 182 4.39 -6.82 2.85
CA ALA A 182 5.39 -5.80 2.58
C ALA A 182 6.66 -6.05 3.39
N SER A 183 7.82 -5.82 2.79
CA SER A 183 9.10 -5.87 3.47
C SER A 183 10.16 -5.04 2.75
N GLY A 184 10.86 -4.18 3.47
CA GLY A 184 11.85 -3.29 2.88
C GLY A 184 11.24 -2.34 1.85
N SER A 185 11.71 -2.41 0.62
CA SER A 185 11.20 -1.60 -0.49
C SER A 185 10.06 -2.25 -1.28
N GLU A 186 9.68 -3.49 -0.96
CA GLU A 186 8.83 -4.32 -1.80
C GLU A 186 7.48 -4.61 -1.13
N ILE A 187 6.44 -4.74 -1.95
CA ILE A 187 5.11 -5.17 -1.55
C ILE A 187 4.49 -6.05 -2.63
N GLU A 188 3.81 -7.08 -2.20
CA GLU A 188 2.98 -7.95 -3.03
C GLU A 188 1.56 -8.00 -2.50
N LEU A 189 0.60 -8.13 -3.39
CA LEU A 189 -0.81 -8.09 -3.02
C LEU A 189 -1.68 -8.85 -4.03
N GLU A 190 -2.81 -9.35 -3.53
CA GLU A 190 -3.89 -9.87 -4.33
C GLU A 190 -4.68 -8.70 -4.93
N VAL A 191 -5.04 -8.82 -6.21
CA VAL A 191 -5.89 -7.87 -6.94
C VAL A 191 -6.90 -8.66 -7.76
N VAL A 192 -7.73 -7.98 -8.54
CA VAL A 192 -8.59 -8.61 -9.56
C VAL A 192 -8.05 -8.29 -10.95
N ASP A 193 -8.40 -9.11 -11.94
CA ASP A 193 -7.98 -8.90 -13.33
C ASP A 193 -8.52 -7.59 -13.90
N GLY A 194 -7.70 -6.91 -14.71
CA GLY A 194 -8.01 -5.63 -15.34
C GLY A 194 -6.76 -4.87 -15.75
N ASP A 195 -6.95 -3.64 -16.21
CA ASP A 195 -5.86 -2.70 -16.41
C ASP A 195 -5.63 -1.89 -15.13
N PHE A 196 -4.37 -1.65 -14.79
CA PHE A 196 -3.97 -1.07 -13.51
C PHE A 196 -3.34 0.29 -13.65
N TRP A 197 -3.57 1.12 -12.65
CA TRP A 197 -2.82 2.35 -12.40
C TRP A 197 -2.51 2.45 -10.92
N ILE A 198 -1.21 2.50 -10.59
CA ILE A 198 -0.73 2.66 -9.22
C ILE A 198 -0.57 4.14 -8.91
N HIS A 199 -1.03 4.56 -7.75
CA HIS A 199 -0.82 5.90 -7.22
C HIS A 199 -0.43 5.81 -5.75
N ILE A 200 0.76 6.28 -5.41
CA ILE A 200 1.30 6.27 -4.05
C ILE A 200 1.25 7.68 -3.49
N VAL A 201 0.75 7.81 -2.28
CA VAL A 201 0.68 9.09 -1.56
C VAL A 201 1.37 8.92 -0.21
N GLY A 202 2.44 9.65 0.00
CA GLY A 202 3.17 9.69 1.25
C GLY A 202 2.42 10.47 2.34
N TRP A 203 2.72 10.19 3.58
CA TRP A 203 2.16 10.87 4.75
C TRP A 203 2.36 12.39 4.74
N ASN A 204 3.38 12.88 4.05
CA ASN A 204 3.71 14.29 3.90
C ASN A 204 3.07 14.96 2.68
N GLY A 205 2.28 14.21 1.91
CA GLY A 205 1.61 14.68 0.69
C GLY A 205 2.46 14.58 -0.57
N ASP A 206 3.66 13.99 -0.50
CA ASP A 206 4.44 13.61 -1.66
C ASP A 206 3.75 12.46 -2.41
N GLU A 207 3.87 12.39 -3.72
CA GLU A 207 3.13 11.41 -4.51
C GLU A 207 3.89 10.95 -5.76
N ASP A 208 3.61 9.72 -6.18
CA ASP A 208 4.08 9.17 -7.43
C ASP A 208 3.03 8.26 -8.08
N SER A 209 3.17 7.99 -9.38
CA SER A 209 2.21 7.16 -10.12
C SER A 209 2.87 6.41 -11.26
N SER A 210 2.43 5.17 -11.48
CA SER A 210 2.83 4.36 -12.64
C SER A 210 2.23 4.87 -13.95
N LEU A 211 2.69 4.31 -15.06
CA LEU A 211 1.87 4.23 -16.27
C LEU A 211 0.76 3.18 -16.08
N SER A 212 -0.27 3.19 -16.95
CA SER A 212 -1.22 2.09 -16.99
C SER A 212 -0.56 0.83 -17.52
N PHE A 213 -0.92 -0.32 -16.95
CA PHE A 213 -0.40 -1.63 -17.35
C PHE A 213 -1.41 -2.74 -17.12
N SER A 214 -1.21 -3.84 -17.83
CA SER A 214 -2.05 -5.04 -17.75
C SER A 214 -1.26 -6.19 -17.13
N PRO A 215 -1.93 -7.21 -16.57
CA PRO A 215 -1.24 -8.37 -16.06
C PRO A 215 -0.63 -9.22 -17.19
N ILE A 216 0.44 -9.92 -16.86
CA ILE A 216 1.01 -10.94 -17.73
C ILE A 216 0.12 -12.19 -17.62
N ASN A 217 -0.39 -12.65 -18.75
CA ASN A 217 -1.18 -13.88 -18.80
C ASN A 217 -0.23 -15.07 -18.91
N ASP A 218 -0.48 -16.08 -18.07
CA ASP A 218 0.24 -17.36 -18.03
C ASP A 218 1.75 -17.26 -17.76
N LEU A 219 2.10 -17.39 -16.49
CA LEU A 219 3.45 -17.85 -16.14
C LEU A 219 3.69 -19.18 -16.85
N PRO A 220 4.80 -19.35 -17.61
CA PRO A 220 5.07 -20.61 -18.26
C PRO A 220 5.17 -21.71 -17.18
N ARG A 221 4.19 -22.59 -17.12
CA ARG A 221 4.28 -23.80 -16.30
C ARG A 221 5.42 -24.61 -16.88
N TYR A 222 6.51 -24.72 -16.15
CA TYR A 222 7.55 -25.69 -16.47
C TYR A 222 6.91 -27.06 -16.31
N ILE A 223 6.51 -27.68 -17.45
CA ILE A 223 6.12 -29.09 -17.50
C ILE A 223 7.42 -29.85 -17.29
N SER A 224 7.63 -30.39 -16.09
CA SER A 224 8.68 -31.36 -15.85
C SER A 224 8.41 -32.56 -16.75
N THR A 225 9.15 -32.70 -17.85
CA THR A 225 9.15 -33.91 -18.65
C THR A 225 9.97 -34.94 -17.89
N SER A 226 9.29 -35.86 -17.21
CA SER A 226 9.84 -37.08 -16.63
C SER A 226 10.38 -38.02 -17.70
#